data_1e036962fdaea57892491403c5ffcd30
#
_entry.id   1e036962fdaea57892491403c5ffcd30
#
_cell.length_a   1.000
_cell.length_b   1.000
_cell.length_c   1.000
_cell.angle_alpha   90.00
_cell.angle_beta   90.00
_cell.angle_gamma   90.00
#
_symmetry.space_group_name_H-M   'P 1'
#
loop_
_entity.id
_entity.type
_entity.pdbx_description
1 polymer ?
#
loop_
_entity_poly.entity_id
_entity_poly.type
_entity_poly.pdbx_seq_one_letter_code
_entity_poly.pdbx_strand_id
1 'polypeptide(L)'
;MRDAPLFSAAGARSASFALPQPYFDGTVHQPVLHQAVKTFLNNQRQGTAATKTRRYVAGGNQKPWRQKGTGRARQGTIRAPHWRGGGIVFGPQPRDYRDSIPAKVKQLARRSALNARADEGALFVIEDLSFDAPKTSQLAELFEALGLEGRKVLVLTSGIKRNLYLSGRNMPAAEVMPYTDAAAYHILWSDVVVVERSALGGGEVTEMSEEEARAAQPARKKKAAKAPKAPKAEKARAPRAAKAAKAKAPKAAEARAANKKSAKKAAPKRAKKKGSE
;
A
#
# COMPACT_ATOMS: atom_id res chain seq x y z
N MET A 1 10.37 35.04 -2.27
CA MET A 1 10.84 33.82 -1.59
C MET A 1 9.61 33.19 -0.95
N ARG A 2 9.56 31.88 -0.83
CA ARG A 2 8.46 31.18 -0.15
C ARG A 2 8.94 30.70 1.18
N ASP A 3 8.14 30.91 2.20
CA ASP A 3 8.48 30.55 3.56
C ASP A 3 7.56 29.42 4.04
N ALA A 4 8.11 28.49 4.78
CA ALA A 4 7.37 27.44 5.44
C ALA A 4 7.56 27.53 6.96
N PRO A 5 6.53 27.17 7.76
CA PRO A 5 6.68 27.16 9.21
C PRO A 5 7.70 26.10 9.63
N LEU A 6 8.64 26.50 10.48
CA LEU A 6 9.62 25.61 11.10
C LEU A 6 9.14 25.21 12.49
N PHE A 7 9.19 23.91 12.73
CA PHE A 7 8.82 23.31 14.02
C PHE A 7 10.02 22.62 14.67
N SER A 8 10.05 22.65 15.98
CA SER A 8 11.00 21.85 16.74
C SER A 8 10.66 20.36 16.71
N ALA A 9 11.57 19.50 17.11
CA ALA A 9 11.32 18.05 17.23
C ALA A 9 10.17 17.72 18.21
N ALA A 10 9.81 18.63 19.10
CA ALA A 10 8.66 18.50 20.01
C ALA A 10 7.33 19.02 19.42
N GLY A 11 7.31 19.53 18.18
CA GLY A 11 6.13 20.06 17.53
C GLY A 11 5.79 21.53 17.88
N ALA A 12 6.66 22.24 18.60
CA ALA A 12 6.47 23.66 18.83
C ALA A 12 6.93 24.47 17.60
N ARG A 13 6.13 25.46 17.20
CA ARG A 13 6.53 26.38 16.11
C ARG A 13 7.63 27.29 16.60
N SER A 14 8.79 27.31 15.94
CA SER A 14 9.98 28.05 16.35
C SER A 14 10.28 29.22 15.43
N ALA A 15 10.15 29.07 14.12
CA ALA A 15 10.62 30.04 13.16
C ALA A 15 9.90 29.93 11.81
N SER A 16 10.27 30.81 10.87
CA SER A 16 9.97 30.67 9.45
C SER A 16 11.23 30.23 8.71
N PHE A 17 11.09 29.27 7.81
CA PHE A 17 12.19 28.71 7.02
C PHE A 17 12.03 29.09 5.56
N ALA A 18 13.03 29.81 5.00
CA ALA A 18 13.06 30.19 3.60
C ALA A 18 13.35 28.95 2.74
N LEU A 19 12.40 28.60 1.88
CA LEU A 19 12.52 27.42 1.02
C LEU A 19 13.55 27.67 -0.10
N PRO A 20 14.50 26.71 -0.34
CA PRO A 20 15.57 26.90 -1.31
C PRO A 20 15.03 26.94 -2.75
N GLN A 21 15.34 27.99 -3.48
CA GLN A 21 14.87 28.25 -4.85
C GLN A 21 15.07 27.11 -5.87
N PRO A 22 16.14 26.32 -5.86
CA PRO A 22 16.28 25.21 -6.82
C PRO A 22 15.14 24.21 -6.81
N TYR A 23 14.45 24.08 -5.68
CA TYR A 23 13.34 23.13 -5.50
C TYR A 23 11.97 23.81 -5.45
N PHE A 24 11.91 25.10 -5.11
CA PHE A 24 10.68 25.86 -4.89
C PHE A 24 10.65 27.12 -5.77
N ASP A 25 10.60 26.91 -7.11
CA ASP A 25 10.50 27.96 -8.10
C ASP A 25 9.09 28.55 -8.27
N GLY A 26 8.11 27.95 -7.65
CA GLY A 26 6.73 28.40 -7.67
C GLY A 26 5.90 27.96 -8.87
N THR A 27 6.50 27.24 -9.80
CA THR A 27 5.77 26.77 -10.97
C THR A 27 5.13 25.41 -10.75
N VAL A 28 3.84 25.31 -11.06
CA VAL A 28 3.07 24.06 -10.98
C VAL A 28 2.67 23.61 -12.37
N HIS A 29 3.29 22.54 -12.87
CA HIS A 29 3.02 21.96 -14.18
C HIS A 29 2.01 20.82 -14.09
N GLN A 30 0.71 21.11 -14.14
CA GLN A 30 -0.35 20.11 -14.02
C GLN A 30 -0.26 18.95 -15.03
N PRO A 31 0.02 19.15 -16.34
CA PRO A 31 0.16 18.04 -17.28
C PRO A 31 1.27 17.05 -16.90
N VAL A 32 2.39 17.57 -16.40
CA VAL A 32 3.53 16.76 -15.98
C VAL A 32 3.20 15.97 -14.70
N LEU A 33 2.48 16.58 -13.76
CA LEU A 33 1.96 15.91 -12.56
C LEU A 33 1.02 14.77 -12.93
N HIS A 34 0.05 15.01 -13.81
CA HIS A 34 -0.88 14.00 -14.28
C HIS A 34 -0.15 12.80 -14.93
N GLN A 35 0.82 13.07 -15.82
CA GLN A 35 1.61 12.03 -16.47
C GLN A 35 2.40 11.21 -15.44
N ALA A 36 3.05 11.86 -14.47
CA ALA A 36 3.83 11.17 -13.43
C ALA A 36 2.95 10.29 -12.54
N VAL A 37 1.80 10.78 -12.08
CA VAL A 37 0.85 10.02 -11.26
C VAL A 37 0.27 8.85 -12.05
N LYS A 38 -0.14 9.06 -13.30
CA LYS A 38 -0.65 7.98 -14.18
C LYS A 38 0.38 6.87 -14.35
N THR A 39 1.63 7.23 -14.64
CA THR A 39 2.72 6.26 -14.79
C THR A 39 2.99 5.51 -13.48
N PHE A 40 3.01 6.22 -12.35
CA PHE A 40 3.21 5.61 -11.04
C PHE A 40 2.14 4.56 -10.73
N LEU A 41 0.86 4.89 -10.93
CA LEU A 41 -0.26 3.96 -10.70
C LEU A 41 -0.26 2.79 -11.69
N ASN A 42 0.08 3.01 -12.96
CA ASN A 42 0.20 1.94 -13.95
C ASN A 42 1.30 0.94 -13.55
N ASN A 43 2.43 1.43 -13.05
CA ASN A 43 3.56 0.59 -12.66
C ASN A 43 3.28 -0.30 -11.42
N GLN A 44 2.24 0.03 -10.65
CA GLN A 44 1.77 -0.82 -9.54
C GLN A 44 0.90 -1.99 -10.02
N ARG A 45 0.37 -1.94 -11.25
CA ARG A 45 -0.53 -2.98 -11.77
C ARG A 45 0.25 -4.22 -12.17
N GLN A 46 -0.14 -5.36 -11.67
CA GLN A 46 0.52 -6.65 -11.91
C GLN A 46 0.14 -7.31 -13.24
N GLY A 47 -1.04 -7.00 -13.78
CA GLY A 47 -1.49 -7.45 -15.08
C GLY A 47 -1.71 -8.96 -15.23
N THR A 48 -2.06 -9.66 -14.17
CA THR A 48 -2.18 -11.13 -14.12
C THR A 48 -3.51 -11.68 -14.63
N ALA A 49 -4.44 -10.82 -15.06
CA ALA A 49 -5.74 -11.26 -15.55
C ALA A 49 -5.59 -12.13 -16.80
N ALA A 50 -6.12 -13.36 -16.77
CA ALA A 50 -6.04 -14.31 -17.86
C ALA A 50 -7.35 -15.07 -18.05
N THR A 51 -7.70 -15.34 -19.30
CA THR A 51 -8.78 -16.25 -19.64
C THR A 51 -8.25 -17.36 -20.54
N LYS A 52 -8.88 -18.54 -20.44
CA LYS A 52 -8.51 -19.69 -21.27
C LYS A 52 -9.13 -19.56 -22.65
N THR A 53 -8.30 -19.46 -23.68
CA THR A 53 -8.74 -19.62 -25.07
C THR A 53 -9.03 -21.10 -25.38
N ARG A 54 -9.62 -21.38 -26.52
CA ARG A 54 -9.94 -22.75 -26.94
C ARG A 54 -8.76 -23.72 -26.82
N ARG A 55 -7.52 -23.25 -27.00
CA ARG A 55 -6.30 -24.05 -26.88
C ARG A 55 -6.04 -24.56 -25.46
N TYR A 56 -6.38 -23.74 -24.47
CA TYR A 56 -6.04 -24.01 -23.05
C TYR A 56 -7.20 -24.62 -22.25
N VAL A 57 -8.39 -24.73 -22.84
CA VAL A 57 -9.52 -25.41 -22.19
C VAL A 57 -9.36 -26.91 -22.36
N ALA A 58 -9.40 -27.64 -21.23
CA ALA A 58 -9.27 -29.10 -21.23
C ALA A 58 -10.46 -29.79 -21.96
N GLY A 59 -10.17 -30.85 -22.69
CA GLY A 59 -11.14 -31.64 -23.43
C GLY A 59 -11.38 -31.16 -24.86
N GLY A 60 -12.33 -31.85 -25.58
CA GLY A 60 -12.69 -31.48 -26.96
C GLY A 60 -11.71 -31.92 -28.04
N ASN A 61 -10.85 -32.90 -27.75
CA ASN A 61 -9.88 -33.44 -28.70
C ASN A 61 -10.53 -34.28 -29.84
N GLN A 62 -11.73 -34.81 -29.60
CA GLN A 62 -12.49 -35.60 -30.55
C GLN A 62 -13.56 -34.76 -31.22
N LYS A 63 -13.78 -34.98 -32.55
CA LYS A 63 -14.89 -34.37 -33.26
C LYS A 63 -16.22 -34.90 -32.72
N PRO A 64 -17.20 -34.03 -32.37
CA PRO A 64 -18.46 -34.46 -31.74
C PRO A 64 -19.30 -35.41 -32.59
N TRP A 65 -19.32 -35.22 -33.94
CA TRP A 65 -20.00 -36.07 -34.93
C TRP A 65 -19.34 -35.96 -36.30
N ARG A 66 -19.72 -36.89 -37.17
CA ARG A 66 -19.23 -36.90 -38.58
C ARG A 66 -19.62 -35.66 -39.36
N GLN A 67 -18.87 -35.32 -40.42
CA GLN A 67 -18.98 -34.08 -41.17
C GLN A 67 -20.32 -33.88 -41.89
N LYS A 68 -20.96 -34.97 -42.39
CA LYS A 68 -22.21 -34.99 -43.13
C LYS A 68 -23.11 -36.14 -42.66
N GLY A 69 -24.43 -36.10 -42.95
CA GLY A 69 -25.35 -37.17 -42.67
C GLY A 69 -25.89 -37.23 -41.23
N THR A 70 -25.82 -36.14 -40.46
CA THR A 70 -26.38 -36.06 -39.09
C THR A 70 -27.53 -35.06 -38.96
N GLY A 71 -27.85 -34.28 -39.99
CA GLY A 71 -28.83 -33.18 -39.90
C GLY A 71 -28.45 -32.02 -38.98
N ARG A 72 -27.27 -32.08 -38.32
CA ARG A 72 -26.79 -31.07 -37.38
C ARG A 72 -25.75 -30.15 -38.03
N ALA A 73 -25.61 -28.96 -37.46
CA ALA A 73 -24.54 -28.03 -37.87
C ALA A 73 -23.15 -28.66 -37.66
N ARG A 74 -22.24 -28.39 -38.59
CA ARG A 74 -20.87 -28.93 -38.55
C ARG A 74 -20.11 -28.36 -37.34
N GLN A 75 -19.49 -29.26 -36.57
CA GLN A 75 -18.70 -28.89 -35.39
C GLN A 75 -17.36 -29.60 -35.37
N GLY A 76 -16.29 -28.89 -35.01
CA GLY A 76 -14.95 -29.47 -34.87
C GLY A 76 -14.58 -29.87 -33.46
N THR A 77 -15.13 -29.18 -32.47
CA THR A 77 -14.86 -29.43 -31.03
C THR A 77 -15.98 -28.90 -30.18
N ILE A 78 -16.21 -29.50 -29.03
CA ILE A 78 -17.13 -29.03 -27.98
C ILE A 78 -16.57 -27.85 -27.14
N ARG A 79 -15.29 -27.48 -27.35
CA ARG A 79 -14.64 -26.37 -26.66
C ARG A 79 -14.57 -25.09 -27.49
N ALA A 80 -15.31 -25.04 -28.61
CA ALA A 80 -15.46 -23.83 -29.42
C ALA A 80 -16.17 -22.72 -28.59
N PRO A 81 -15.93 -21.42 -28.87
CA PRO A 81 -16.43 -20.31 -28.06
C PRO A 81 -17.95 -20.25 -27.91
N HIS A 82 -18.69 -20.73 -28.92
CA HIS A 82 -20.16 -20.78 -28.90
C HIS A 82 -20.74 -21.91 -28.03
N TRP A 83 -19.89 -22.83 -27.57
CA TRP A 83 -20.31 -23.91 -26.69
C TRP A 83 -20.21 -23.52 -25.20
N ARG A 84 -21.17 -23.97 -24.41
CA ARG A 84 -21.10 -23.83 -22.95
C ARG A 84 -19.85 -24.54 -22.42
N GLY A 85 -19.03 -23.83 -21.65
CA GLY A 85 -17.72 -24.33 -21.20
C GLY A 85 -16.64 -24.37 -22.29
N GLY A 86 -16.86 -23.70 -23.41
CA GLY A 86 -15.82 -23.44 -24.44
C GLY A 86 -14.84 -22.35 -24.05
N GLY A 87 -13.81 -22.15 -24.89
CA GLY A 87 -12.81 -21.11 -24.68
C GLY A 87 -13.33 -19.72 -25.05
N ILE A 88 -12.73 -18.69 -24.45
CA ILE A 88 -12.98 -17.29 -24.80
C ILE A 88 -12.09 -16.88 -25.96
N VAL A 89 -12.60 -16.09 -26.91
CA VAL A 89 -11.83 -15.69 -28.12
C VAL A 89 -10.89 -14.54 -27.78
N PHE A 90 -11.44 -13.41 -27.32
CA PHE A 90 -10.72 -12.16 -27.04
C PHE A 90 -10.80 -11.80 -25.55
N GLY A 91 -10.45 -12.73 -24.69
CA GLY A 91 -10.39 -12.46 -23.27
C GLY A 91 -9.08 -11.77 -22.85
N PRO A 92 -9.01 -11.26 -21.62
CA PRO A 92 -7.79 -10.67 -21.11
C PRO A 92 -6.65 -11.70 -21.12
N GLN A 93 -5.48 -11.21 -21.48
CA GLN A 93 -4.22 -11.96 -21.42
C GLN A 93 -3.27 -11.25 -20.47
N PRO A 94 -2.40 -11.96 -19.77
CA PRO A 94 -1.39 -11.33 -18.93
C PRO A 94 -0.54 -10.37 -19.75
N ARG A 95 -0.40 -9.15 -19.27
CA ARG A 95 0.42 -8.12 -19.92
C ARG A 95 1.12 -7.25 -18.90
N ASP A 96 2.23 -6.67 -19.27
CA ASP A 96 2.90 -5.64 -18.50
C ASP A 96 2.24 -4.27 -18.73
N TYR A 97 2.05 -3.52 -17.64
CA TYR A 97 1.53 -2.15 -17.65
C TYR A 97 2.61 -1.11 -17.37
N ARG A 98 3.88 -1.54 -17.30
CA ARG A 98 4.97 -0.65 -16.96
C ARG A 98 5.23 0.38 -18.06
N ASP A 99 5.17 1.65 -17.64
CA ASP A 99 5.54 2.80 -18.45
C ASP A 99 6.78 3.47 -17.87
N SER A 100 7.66 3.98 -18.73
CA SER A 100 8.82 4.76 -18.31
C SER A 100 8.67 6.21 -18.74
N ILE A 101 9.01 7.13 -17.85
CA ILE A 101 9.13 8.56 -18.15
C ILE A 101 10.57 9.03 -17.89
N PRO A 102 11.07 10.02 -18.66
CA PRO A 102 12.42 10.56 -18.47
C PRO A 102 12.65 11.07 -17.05
N ALA A 103 13.88 10.93 -16.55
CA ALA A 103 14.25 11.37 -15.20
C ALA A 103 13.97 12.87 -14.97
N LYS A 104 14.24 13.72 -15.96
CA LYS A 104 13.97 15.16 -15.90
C LYS A 104 12.47 15.46 -15.68
N VAL A 105 11.58 14.70 -16.32
CA VAL A 105 10.13 14.83 -16.15
C VAL A 105 9.69 14.41 -14.75
N LYS A 106 10.28 13.33 -14.19
CA LYS A 106 10.04 12.91 -12.80
C LYS A 106 10.46 13.99 -11.80
N GLN A 107 11.63 14.60 -12.01
CA GLN A 107 12.13 15.68 -11.16
C GLN A 107 11.24 16.93 -11.25
N LEU A 108 10.82 17.31 -12.45
CA LEU A 108 9.90 18.43 -12.65
C LEU A 108 8.53 18.18 -12.00
N ALA A 109 8.00 16.94 -12.13
CA ALA A 109 6.76 16.56 -11.45
C ALA A 109 6.88 16.68 -9.93
N ARG A 110 7.97 16.17 -9.35
CA ARG A 110 8.21 16.23 -7.91
C ARG A 110 8.32 17.68 -7.43
N ARG A 111 9.07 18.53 -8.14
CA ARG A 111 9.18 19.97 -7.85
C ARG A 111 7.83 20.65 -7.89
N SER A 112 7.05 20.39 -8.95
CA SER A 112 5.69 20.94 -9.09
C SER A 112 4.76 20.50 -7.97
N ALA A 113 4.86 19.23 -7.49
CA ALA A 113 4.04 18.74 -6.37
C ALA A 113 4.43 19.44 -5.05
N LEU A 114 5.72 19.63 -4.77
CA LEU A 114 6.19 20.37 -3.60
C LEU A 114 5.75 21.85 -3.64
N ASN A 115 5.84 22.49 -4.82
CA ASN A 115 5.36 23.86 -5.01
C ASN A 115 3.86 23.98 -4.72
N ALA A 116 3.05 23.04 -5.22
CA ALA A 116 1.60 23.02 -4.95
C ALA A 116 1.31 22.93 -3.44
N ARG A 117 2.02 22.05 -2.71
CA ARG A 117 1.87 21.93 -1.26
C ARG A 117 2.37 23.16 -0.49
N ALA A 118 3.42 23.82 -0.98
CA ALA A 118 3.89 25.07 -0.40
C ALA A 118 2.88 26.21 -0.62
N ASP A 119 2.26 26.29 -1.80
CA ASP A 119 1.22 27.29 -2.12
C ASP A 119 -0.05 27.11 -1.29
N GLU A 120 -0.43 25.86 -1.00
CA GLU A 120 -1.55 25.51 -0.13
C GLU A 120 -1.24 25.74 1.37
N GLY A 121 0.00 26.10 1.75
CA GLY A 121 0.43 26.17 3.15
C GLY A 121 0.46 24.81 3.86
N ALA A 122 0.49 23.73 3.11
CA ALA A 122 0.49 22.34 3.59
C ALA A 122 1.90 21.74 3.68
N LEU A 123 2.94 22.54 3.56
CA LEU A 123 4.34 22.16 3.71
C LEU A 123 4.88 22.65 5.06
N PHE A 124 5.29 21.75 5.91
CA PHE A 124 5.86 22.02 7.22
C PHE A 124 7.34 21.59 7.23
N VAL A 125 8.20 22.42 7.79
CA VAL A 125 9.60 22.05 7.99
C VAL A 125 9.77 21.72 9.48
N ILE A 126 10.47 20.64 9.77
CA ILE A 126 10.77 20.22 11.14
C ILE A 126 12.28 20.07 11.32
N GLU A 127 12.76 20.30 12.53
CA GLU A 127 14.12 19.92 12.89
C GLU A 127 14.31 18.40 12.77
N ASP A 128 15.57 17.97 12.79
CA ASP A 128 15.89 16.57 12.59
C ASP A 128 15.24 15.67 13.66
N LEU A 129 14.44 14.72 13.22
CA LEU A 129 13.77 13.72 14.05
C LEU A 129 14.71 12.54 14.31
N SER A 130 15.01 12.26 15.55
CA SER A 130 15.73 11.05 15.96
C SER A 130 14.93 10.29 17.01
N PHE A 131 14.68 9.01 16.74
CA PHE A 131 13.99 8.12 17.68
C PHE A 131 14.97 7.00 18.10
N ASP A 132 15.26 6.90 19.39
CA ASP A 132 16.13 5.85 19.93
C ASP A 132 15.49 4.46 19.77
N ALA A 133 14.18 4.37 19.97
CA ALA A 133 13.39 3.15 19.80
C ALA A 133 12.15 3.41 18.96
N PRO A 134 11.65 2.41 18.22
CA PRO A 134 10.42 2.55 17.44
C PRO A 134 9.20 2.65 18.38
N LYS A 135 8.59 3.83 18.45
CA LYS A 135 7.38 4.11 19.26
C LYS A 135 6.37 4.92 18.46
N THR A 136 5.19 4.32 18.24
CA THR A 136 4.08 4.97 17.54
C THR A 136 3.47 6.11 18.35
N SER A 137 3.48 6.03 19.69
CA SER A 137 2.93 7.07 20.56
C SER A 137 3.67 8.40 20.40
N GLN A 138 5.02 8.37 20.33
CA GLN A 138 5.82 9.58 20.14
C GLN A 138 5.50 10.30 18.83
N LEU A 139 5.31 9.53 17.74
CA LEU A 139 4.93 10.10 16.45
C LEU A 139 3.48 10.63 16.47
N ALA A 140 2.58 9.97 17.17
CA ALA A 140 1.20 10.43 17.33
C ALA A 140 1.13 11.73 18.17
N GLU A 141 1.89 11.82 19.23
CA GLU A 141 2.02 13.05 20.06
C GLU A 141 2.59 14.21 19.24
N LEU A 142 3.58 13.93 18.39
CA LEU A 142 4.11 14.94 17.45
C LEU A 142 3.03 15.44 16.48
N PHE A 143 2.22 14.54 15.89
CA PHE A 143 1.13 14.95 15.00
C PHE A 143 0.02 15.70 15.72
N GLU A 144 -0.28 15.35 16.97
CA GLU A 144 -1.21 16.10 17.83
C GLU A 144 -0.67 17.51 18.09
N ALA A 145 0.62 17.64 18.41
CA ALA A 145 1.28 18.94 18.64
C ALA A 145 1.29 19.83 17.39
N LEU A 146 1.45 19.22 16.20
CA LEU A 146 1.38 19.93 14.90
C LEU A 146 -0.07 20.22 14.46
N GLY A 147 -1.10 19.73 15.16
CA GLY A 147 -2.51 19.88 14.77
C GLY A 147 -2.91 19.10 13.53
N LEU A 148 -2.26 17.98 13.24
CA LEU A 148 -2.45 17.15 12.05
C LEU A 148 -3.35 15.93 12.28
N GLU A 149 -4.14 15.92 13.35
CA GLU A 149 -5.04 14.81 13.67
C GLU A 149 -6.03 14.55 12.52
N GLY A 150 -6.12 13.30 12.09
CA GLY A 150 -7.05 12.86 11.06
C GLY A 150 -6.67 13.22 9.63
N ARG A 151 -5.55 13.92 9.39
CA ARG A 151 -5.02 14.22 8.06
C ARG A 151 -4.02 13.17 7.62
N LYS A 152 -3.85 13.03 6.31
CA LYS A 152 -2.78 12.21 5.74
C LYS A 152 -1.47 13.00 5.77
N VAL A 153 -0.50 12.45 6.45
CA VAL A 153 0.81 13.11 6.67
C VAL A 153 1.91 12.31 5.99
N LEU A 154 2.70 12.98 5.18
CA LEU A 154 3.94 12.45 4.60
C LEU A 154 5.13 13.05 5.34
N VAL A 155 5.94 12.21 5.98
CA VAL A 155 7.17 12.64 6.65
C VAL A 155 8.36 12.31 5.77
N LEU A 156 9.09 13.33 5.35
CA LEU A 156 10.27 13.24 4.49
C LEU A 156 11.53 13.45 5.32
N THR A 157 12.35 12.44 5.41
CA THR A 157 13.60 12.44 6.20
C THR A 157 14.82 12.68 5.32
N SER A 158 15.91 13.17 5.88
CA SER A 158 17.18 13.39 5.17
C SER A 158 17.83 12.08 4.70
N GLY A 159 17.55 10.99 5.39
CA GLY A 159 18.07 9.65 5.08
C GLY A 159 17.16 8.54 5.62
N ILE A 160 17.61 7.31 5.55
CA ILE A 160 16.84 6.14 6.04
C ILE A 160 16.89 6.09 7.56
N LYS A 161 15.82 6.52 8.23
CA LYS A 161 15.64 6.46 9.68
C LYS A 161 14.73 5.29 10.07
N ARG A 162 15.32 4.13 10.31
CA ARG A 162 14.60 2.87 10.55
C ARG A 162 13.59 2.97 11.70
N ASN A 163 13.97 3.56 12.83
CA ASN A 163 13.11 3.65 14.00
C ASN A 163 11.90 4.55 13.74
N LEU A 164 12.08 5.67 13.03
CA LEU A 164 11.01 6.56 12.63
C LEU A 164 10.06 5.89 11.62
N TYR A 165 10.59 5.17 10.63
CA TYR A 165 9.81 4.39 9.69
C TYR A 165 8.94 3.32 10.39
N LEU A 166 9.52 2.57 11.32
CA LEU A 166 8.78 1.55 12.09
C LEU A 166 7.70 2.17 12.98
N SER A 167 7.94 3.37 13.50
CA SER A 167 6.95 4.12 14.28
C SER A 167 5.75 4.58 13.45
N GLY A 168 5.95 4.99 12.19
CA GLY A 168 4.90 5.45 11.29
C GLY A 168 4.16 4.31 10.57
N ARG A 169 4.81 3.17 10.34
CA ARG A 169 4.28 2.08 9.50
C ARG A 169 2.91 1.55 9.93
N ASN A 170 2.60 1.55 11.23
CA ASN A 170 1.30 1.08 11.74
C ASN A 170 0.19 2.13 11.66
N MET A 171 0.50 3.37 11.29
CA MET A 171 -0.46 4.47 11.21
C MET A 171 -0.96 4.59 9.76
N PRO A 172 -2.25 4.35 9.47
CA PRO A 172 -2.76 4.33 8.09
C PRO A 172 -2.74 5.72 7.43
N ALA A 173 -2.75 6.78 8.23
CA ALA A 173 -2.69 8.17 7.76
C ALA A 173 -1.28 8.73 7.67
N ALA A 174 -0.24 7.98 8.08
CA ALA A 174 1.14 8.44 8.09
C ALA A 174 2.00 7.60 7.14
N GLU A 175 2.79 8.27 6.33
CA GLU A 175 3.81 7.65 5.50
C GLU A 175 5.16 8.31 5.80
N VAL A 176 6.18 7.50 6.07
CA VAL A 176 7.53 7.97 6.39
C VAL A 176 8.50 7.42 5.35
N MET A 177 9.22 8.31 4.68
CA MET A 177 10.20 7.90 3.67
C MET A 177 11.35 8.91 3.55
N PRO A 178 12.50 8.49 3.00
CA PRO A 178 13.56 9.43 2.66
C PRO A 178 13.10 10.45 1.61
N TYR A 179 13.58 11.68 1.72
CA TYR A 179 13.28 12.73 0.73
C TYR A 179 13.64 12.31 -0.70
N THR A 180 14.70 11.53 -0.90
CA THR A 180 15.14 11.03 -2.22
C THR A 180 14.12 10.15 -2.90
N ASP A 181 13.38 9.33 -2.13
CA ASP A 181 12.47 8.30 -2.64
C ASP A 181 11.06 8.83 -2.89
N ALA A 182 10.75 10.03 -2.40
CA ALA A 182 9.44 10.63 -2.55
C ALA A 182 9.13 10.93 -4.02
N ALA A 183 8.14 10.25 -4.58
CA ALA A 183 7.57 10.56 -5.88
C ALA A 183 6.46 11.61 -5.77
N ALA A 184 6.12 12.26 -6.90
CA ALA A 184 5.01 13.22 -6.94
C ALA A 184 3.69 12.64 -6.43
N TYR A 185 3.47 11.34 -6.61
CA TYR A 185 2.28 10.64 -6.10
C TYR A 185 2.16 10.70 -4.58
N HIS A 186 3.24 10.40 -3.83
CA HIS A 186 3.24 10.42 -2.36
C HIS A 186 2.95 11.83 -1.82
N ILE A 187 3.57 12.85 -2.44
CA ILE A 187 3.37 14.26 -2.07
C ILE A 187 1.93 14.71 -2.30
N LEU A 188 1.30 14.30 -3.42
CA LEU A 188 -0.08 14.63 -3.73
C LEU A 188 -1.10 13.77 -2.98
N TRP A 189 -0.72 12.56 -2.56
CA TRP A 189 -1.58 11.68 -1.75
C TRP A 189 -1.77 12.21 -0.33
N SER A 190 -0.73 12.83 0.23
CA SER A 190 -0.77 13.39 1.58
C SER A 190 -1.45 14.76 1.60
N ASP A 191 -2.21 15.06 2.65
CA ASP A 191 -2.81 16.37 2.88
C ASP A 191 -1.76 17.37 3.38
N VAL A 192 -0.79 16.89 4.16
CA VAL A 192 0.33 17.70 4.71
C VAL A 192 1.65 16.97 4.52
N VAL A 193 2.65 17.71 4.13
CA VAL A 193 4.03 17.21 3.96
C VAL A 193 4.92 17.82 5.05
N VAL A 194 5.51 16.99 5.86
CA VAL A 194 6.49 17.37 6.90
C VAL A 194 7.88 17.00 6.40
N VAL A 195 8.76 17.98 6.23
CA VAL A 195 10.10 17.77 5.70
C VAL A 195 11.13 18.11 6.77
N GLU A 196 12.11 17.25 6.98
CA GLU A 196 13.25 17.55 7.84
C GLU A 196 14.10 18.65 7.24
N ARG A 197 14.56 19.59 8.05
CA ARG A 197 15.41 20.70 7.63
C ARG A 197 16.68 20.23 6.91
N SER A 198 17.32 19.19 7.41
CA SER A 198 18.52 18.59 6.80
C SER A 198 18.26 17.98 5.41
N ALA A 199 17.01 17.55 5.13
CA ALA A 199 16.64 17.00 3.82
C ALA A 199 16.56 18.06 2.71
N LEU A 200 16.36 19.34 3.06
CA LEU A 200 16.31 20.47 2.13
C LEU A 200 17.68 21.11 1.85
N GLY A 201 18.74 20.66 2.52
CA GLY A 201 20.12 21.11 2.22
C GLY A 201 20.46 22.50 2.71
N GLY A 202 19.77 23.00 3.73
CA GLY A 202 20.02 24.32 4.32
C GLY A 202 19.20 25.44 3.67
N GLY A 203 18.52 26.20 4.48
CA GLY A 203 17.81 27.44 4.14
C GLY A 203 18.02 28.44 5.27
N GLU A 204 17.78 29.71 4.98
CA GLU A 204 17.83 30.75 5.99
C GLU A 204 16.68 30.61 6.95
N VAL A 205 16.96 30.74 8.25
CA VAL A 205 15.94 30.70 9.33
C VAL A 205 15.70 32.11 9.79
N THR A 206 14.47 32.58 9.67
CA THR A 206 14.04 33.84 10.26
C THR A 206 13.40 33.55 11.59
N GLU A 207 14.05 33.92 12.67
CA GLU A 207 13.52 33.74 14.04
C GLU A 207 12.25 34.57 14.21
N MET A 208 11.19 33.94 14.70
CA MET A 208 9.97 34.66 15.07
C MET A 208 10.09 35.20 16.49
N SER A 209 9.48 36.36 16.75
CA SER A 209 9.37 36.86 18.12
C SER A 209 8.53 35.91 18.99
N GLU A 210 8.85 35.82 20.28
CA GLU A 210 8.13 34.92 21.22
C GLU A 210 6.61 35.18 21.26
N GLU A 211 6.18 36.43 21.02
CA GLU A 211 4.77 36.79 20.94
C GLU A 211 4.06 36.22 19.73
N GLU A 212 4.71 36.27 18.56
CA GLU A 212 4.16 35.67 17.31
C GLU A 212 4.09 34.15 17.39
N ALA A 213 5.11 33.52 18.00
CA ALA A 213 5.13 32.07 18.22
C ALA A 213 3.99 31.61 19.17
N ARG A 214 3.65 32.41 20.18
CA ARG A 214 2.51 32.14 21.09
C ARG A 214 1.15 32.32 20.38
N ALA A 215 1.00 33.36 19.56
CA ALA A 215 -0.24 33.61 18.81
C ALA A 215 -0.53 32.55 17.74
N ALA A 216 0.52 31.94 17.18
CA ALA A 216 0.43 30.94 16.12
C ALA A 216 0.19 29.49 16.61
N GLN A 217 0.23 29.24 17.93
CA GLN A 217 -0.08 27.91 18.47
C GLN A 217 -1.59 27.64 18.36
N PRO A 218 -2.02 26.50 17.74
CA PRO A 218 -3.43 26.14 17.74
C PRO A 218 -3.90 25.94 19.18
N ALA A 219 -5.01 26.61 19.54
CA ALA A 219 -5.56 26.57 20.88
C ALA A 219 -5.72 25.09 21.34
N ARG A 220 -4.90 24.68 22.29
CA ARG A 220 -4.97 23.35 22.92
C ARG A 220 -6.38 23.16 23.44
N LYS A 221 -7.23 22.40 22.75
CA LYS A 221 -8.54 21.97 23.28
C LYS A 221 -8.26 21.21 24.57
N LYS A 222 -8.54 21.87 25.73
CA LYS A 222 -8.47 21.19 27.03
C LYS A 222 -9.33 19.93 26.90
N LYS A 223 -8.69 18.74 26.98
CA LYS A 223 -9.41 17.47 27.09
C LYS A 223 -10.39 17.62 28.23
N ALA A 224 -11.71 17.63 27.96
CA ALA A 224 -12.74 17.62 28.95
C ALA A 224 -12.43 16.47 29.90
N ALA A 225 -12.26 16.80 31.22
CA ALA A 225 -11.99 15.81 32.23
C ALA A 225 -13.04 14.70 32.12
N LYS A 226 -12.59 13.47 31.88
CA LYS A 226 -13.45 12.29 31.73
C LYS A 226 -14.23 12.14 33.04
N ALA A 227 -15.55 12.34 32.99
CA ALA A 227 -16.42 12.18 34.14
C ALA A 227 -16.14 10.83 34.84
N PRO A 228 -16.11 10.75 36.18
CA PRO A 228 -15.84 9.52 36.89
C PRO A 228 -16.89 8.48 36.52
N LYS A 229 -16.44 7.31 36.02
CA LYS A 229 -17.31 6.18 35.70
C LYS A 229 -18.07 5.76 36.96
N ALA A 230 -19.42 5.80 36.91
CA ALA A 230 -20.28 5.23 37.93
C ALA A 230 -19.88 3.77 38.22
N PRO A 231 -19.93 3.34 39.53
CA PRO A 231 -19.56 1.97 39.89
C PRO A 231 -20.47 0.96 39.20
N LYS A 232 -19.85 -0.02 38.50
CA LYS A 232 -20.58 -1.12 37.87
C LYS A 232 -21.32 -1.90 38.96
N ALA A 233 -22.66 -1.92 38.90
CA ALA A 233 -23.48 -2.81 39.70
C ALA A 233 -23.07 -4.28 39.42
N GLU A 234 -22.74 -4.96 40.53
CA GLU A 234 -22.38 -6.37 40.60
C GLU A 234 -23.59 -7.24 40.16
N LYS A 235 -23.58 -7.74 38.95
CA LYS A 235 -24.60 -8.71 38.47
C LYS A 235 -24.30 -10.06 39.13
N ALA A 236 -25.17 -10.44 40.10
CA ALA A 236 -25.18 -11.74 40.71
C ALA A 236 -25.16 -12.87 39.65
N ARG A 237 -24.17 -13.76 39.77
CA ARG A 237 -24.03 -14.97 38.96
C ARG A 237 -25.12 -15.97 39.32
N ALA A 238 -26.07 -16.24 38.42
CA ALA A 238 -26.95 -17.38 38.51
C ALA A 238 -26.19 -18.72 38.32
N PRO A 239 -26.54 -19.79 39.02
CA PRO A 239 -25.80 -21.06 38.97
C PRO A 239 -26.02 -21.77 37.63
N ARG A 240 -24.92 -22.17 37.00
CA ARG A 240 -24.86 -22.90 35.72
C ARG A 240 -25.31 -24.35 35.97
N ALA A 241 -26.48 -24.74 35.44
CA ALA A 241 -26.93 -26.13 35.40
C ALA A 241 -25.97 -26.98 34.54
N ALA A 242 -25.58 -28.13 35.10
CA ALA A 242 -24.74 -29.12 34.46
C ALA A 242 -25.46 -29.72 33.24
N LYS A 243 -24.90 -29.57 32.04
CA LYS A 243 -25.32 -30.30 30.84
C LYS A 243 -24.42 -31.52 30.67
N ALA A 244 -25.08 -32.69 30.67
CA ALA A 244 -24.51 -33.99 30.50
C ALA A 244 -23.67 -34.14 29.23
N ALA A 245 -22.54 -34.83 29.39
CA ALA A 245 -21.64 -35.24 28.32
C ALA A 245 -22.36 -36.26 27.40
N LYS A 246 -22.54 -35.91 26.12
CA LYS A 246 -22.82 -36.89 25.05
C LYS A 246 -21.51 -37.19 24.33
N ALA A 247 -21.05 -38.43 24.51
CA ALA A 247 -19.90 -39.01 23.83
C ALA A 247 -20.12 -38.95 22.30
N LYS A 248 -19.16 -38.38 21.57
CA LYS A 248 -19.01 -38.55 20.12
C LYS A 248 -17.91 -39.56 19.83
N ALA A 249 -18.33 -40.65 19.17
CA ALA A 249 -17.46 -41.72 18.69
C ALA A 249 -16.46 -41.25 17.61
N PRO A 250 -15.28 -41.86 17.54
CA PRO A 250 -14.25 -41.50 16.55
C PRO A 250 -14.50 -42.31 15.25
N LYS A 251 -14.85 -41.61 14.15
CA LYS A 251 -14.90 -42.17 12.78
C LYS A 251 -14.14 -41.25 11.83
N ALA A 252 -12.81 -41.24 11.90
CA ALA A 252 -11.97 -40.56 10.88
C ALA A 252 -10.54 -41.11 10.77
N ALA A 253 -10.17 -42.20 11.43
CA ALA A 253 -8.81 -42.73 11.39
C ALA A 253 -8.59 -43.90 10.42
N GLU A 254 -9.65 -44.61 9.99
CA GLU A 254 -9.49 -45.81 9.14
C GLU A 254 -9.43 -45.52 7.62
N ALA A 255 -9.90 -44.39 7.14
CA ALA A 255 -9.87 -44.07 5.70
C ALA A 255 -8.48 -43.66 5.15
N ARG A 256 -7.49 -43.40 6.00
CA ARG A 256 -6.13 -43.00 5.56
C ARG A 256 -5.13 -44.16 5.48
N ALA A 257 -5.42 -45.30 6.02
CA ALA A 257 -4.53 -46.47 6.00
C ALA A 257 -4.72 -47.37 4.75
N ALA A 258 -5.88 -47.35 4.12
CA ALA A 258 -6.16 -48.17 2.94
C ALA A 258 -5.56 -47.66 1.63
N ASN A 259 -5.31 -46.34 1.53
CA ASN A 259 -4.81 -45.73 0.28
C ASN A 259 -3.27 -45.70 0.14
N LYS A 260 -2.51 -46.21 1.13
CA LYS A 260 -1.05 -46.29 1.11
C LYS A 260 -0.51 -47.66 0.68
N LYS A 261 -1.37 -48.70 0.56
CA LYS A 261 -0.98 -50.05 0.14
C LYS A 261 -1.19 -50.35 -1.35
N SER A 262 -2.00 -49.56 -2.08
CA SER A 262 -2.23 -49.75 -3.53
C SER A 262 -1.23 -49.09 -4.44
N ALA A 263 -0.41 -48.15 -3.95
CA ALA A 263 0.57 -47.40 -4.75
C ALA A 263 1.95 -48.10 -4.89
N LYS A 264 2.16 -49.25 -4.27
CA LYS A 264 3.48 -49.94 -4.27
C LYS A 264 3.56 -51.17 -5.18
N LYS A 265 2.55 -51.44 -6.02
CA LYS A 265 2.47 -52.64 -6.86
C LYS A 265 2.44 -52.44 -8.39
N ALA A 266 2.74 -51.23 -8.88
CA ALA A 266 2.78 -50.95 -10.32
C ALA A 266 4.00 -50.13 -10.71
N ALA A 267 5.18 -50.77 -10.72
CA ALA A 267 6.34 -50.24 -11.43
C ALA A 267 6.78 -51.28 -12.50
N PRO A 268 6.72 -51.00 -13.79
CA PRO A 268 7.18 -51.94 -14.81
C PRO A 268 8.71 -51.97 -14.87
N LYS A 269 9.25 -53.19 -14.91
CA LYS A 269 10.68 -53.50 -15.08
C LYS A 269 11.14 -52.98 -16.46
N ARG A 270 12.17 -52.14 -16.43
CA ARG A 270 12.85 -51.61 -17.63
C ARG A 270 13.73 -52.73 -18.22
N ALA A 271 13.39 -53.25 -19.39
CA ALA A 271 14.20 -54.21 -20.17
C ALA A 271 15.47 -53.54 -20.69
N LYS A 272 16.62 -54.13 -20.39
CA LYS A 272 17.92 -53.80 -20.98
C LYS A 272 17.91 -54.29 -22.43
N LYS A 273 18.05 -53.40 -23.43
CA LYS A 273 18.46 -53.76 -24.77
C LYS A 273 19.99 -53.79 -24.86
N LYS A 274 20.54 -54.99 -25.14
CA LYS A 274 21.94 -55.21 -25.52
C LYS A 274 22.16 -54.61 -26.90
N GLY A 275 23.32 -54.01 -27.13
CA GLY A 275 23.78 -53.62 -28.43
C GLY A 275 24.35 -54.81 -29.22
N SER A 276 24.34 -54.68 -30.52
CA SER A 276 25.25 -55.35 -31.45
C SER A 276 25.25 -54.55 -32.74
N GLU A 277 26.45 -54.23 -33.15
CA GLU A 277 26.97 -53.86 -34.48
C GLU A 277 26.57 -52.54 -35.06
#